data_cc05c62c505e834cba82d89f29a91e31
#
_entry.id   cc05c62c505e834cba82d89f29a91e31
#
_cell.length_a   1.000
_cell.length_b   1.000
_cell.length_c   1.000
_cell.angle_alpha   90.00
_cell.angle_beta   90.00
_cell.angle_gamma   90.00
#
_symmetry.space_group_name_H-M   'P 1'
#
loop_
_entity.id
_entity.type
_entity.pdbx_description
1 polymer ?
#
loop_
_entity_poly.entity_id
_entity_poly.type
_entity_poly.pdbx_seq_one_letter_code
_entity_poly.pdbx_strand_id
1 'polypeptide(L)'
;MARDLRRHWAGLIAATLAVIALGVAPQPWIIPPKLQENRVLAKAPPLAQAREDFAGFRKAVDDWVADRFPARPFLISALNFARLKVGAAGSKRVIAGREGWLFYDDGTAMGVARGDPAPTKDETQAWLQGLAVRTEAARQSGATFVTLVAPLKETVYPQFGPYWYPGPSRERASLALTRLAAASGAGEVVYPHAAIAREAHWGLKVYSRHDTHWTGLGAYVAYTELMRRLHALGVAEGPRPLTDFSEDRAGSPYKPRDLALMLGVASFVHVDYPELVDRAAEDRLKITYLTPRTDWTAPQVIDTGATGKPVLLFVRDSFSNALLPYLYGHFSRIIASHAQDGPFRRDLMERFKPDIVILEVVENSLIHVGVETGRPADETVVRIAQAIARDTPPPAVRVKTAGTAGADRLQGGPAGEVITARGGDDVVDGGGGGDTIRGGRGADRVLGGRGADWLSGDRDDDVITGGPGADLFHSSADAGLDEITDFSAAEGDRVQLDAGTRRTIRQVGHDVVVEMARGRVALRGVTLTDLPPGWINPE
;
A
#
# COMPACT_ATOMS: atom_id res chain seq x y z
N MET A 1 55.88 1.82 31.02
CA MET A 1 54.89 0.76 30.69
C MET A 1 53.69 0.72 31.65
N ALA A 2 53.83 0.52 32.97
CA ALA A 2 52.66 0.49 33.88
C ALA A 2 51.93 1.87 34.04
N ARG A 3 52.64 2.99 33.95
CA ARG A 3 52.03 4.35 33.99
C ARG A 3 51.24 4.66 32.71
N ASP A 4 51.68 4.18 31.55
CA ASP A 4 51.02 4.42 30.28
C ASP A 4 49.76 3.58 30.14
N LEU A 5 49.78 2.32 30.61
CA LEU A 5 48.58 1.48 30.69
C LEU A 5 47.47 2.12 31.55
N ARG A 6 47.83 2.64 32.75
CA ARG A 6 46.87 3.35 33.62
C ARG A 6 46.25 4.57 32.96
N ARG A 7 47.04 5.36 32.19
CA ARG A 7 46.52 6.52 31.45
C ARG A 7 45.58 6.08 30.33
N HIS A 8 45.88 5.03 29.61
CA HIS A 8 44.98 4.47 28.58
C HIS A 8 43.67 3.99 29.17
N TRP A 9 43.71 3.23 30.27
CA TRP A 9 42.50 2.78 30.98
C TRP A 9 41.69 3.93 31.56
N ALA A 10 42.33 4.94 32.13
CA ALA A 10 41.68 6.13 32.65
C ALA A 10 41.01 6.91 31.51
N GLY A 11 41.67 7.04 30.33
CA GLY A 11 41.11 7.64 29.14
C GLY A 11 39.88 6.86 28.61
N LEU A 12 39.98 5.54 28.56
CA LEU A 12 38.88 4.69 28.11
C LEU A 12 37.67 4.77 29.05
N ILE A 13 37.94 4.73 30.38
CA ILE A 13 36.88 4.90 31.40
C ILE A 13 36.25 6.27 31.30
N ALA A 14 37.05 7.34 31.16
CA ALA A 14 36.53 8.69 31.01
C ALA A 14 35.69 8.85 29.72
N ALA A 15 36.15 8.30 28.61
CA ALA A 15 35.39 8.29 27.36
C ALA A 15 34.08 7.51 27.49
N THR A 16 34.12 6.33 28.13
CA THR A 16 32.90 5.54 28.40
C THR A 16 31.94 6.28 29.30
N LEU A 17 32.42 6.90 30.39
CA LEU A 17 31.61 7.70 31.29
C LEU A 17 31.05 8.97 30.58
N ALA A 18 31.82 9.59 29.71
CA ALA A 18 31.35 10.72 28.91
C ALA A 18 30.23 10.31 27.94
N VAL A 19 30.36 9.16 27.25
CA VAL A 19 29.31 8.63 26.39
C VAL A 19 28.05 8.32 27.19
N ILE A 20 28.18 7.71 28.36
CA ILE A 20 27.06 7.42 29.27
C ILE A 20 26.44 8.75 29.77
N ALA A 21 27.25 9.70 30.20
CA ALA A 21 26.77 10.98 30.69
C ALA A 21 26.06 11.79 29.60
N LEU A 22 26.58 11.81 28.38
CA LEU A 22 25.93 12.42 27.21
C LEU A 22 24.60 11.75 26.87
N GLY A 23 24.50 10.43 27.05
CA GLY A 23 23.27 9.68 26.84
C GLY A 23 22.22 9.88 27.94
N VAL A 24 22.63 10.28 29.14
CA VAL A 24 21.75 10.49 30.32
C VAL A 24 21.41 11.98 30.50
N ALA A 25 22.24 12.89 30.01
CA ALA A 25 21.97 14.33 30.13
C ALA A 25 20.69 14.71 29.36
N PRO A 26 19.76 15.45 29.97
CA PRO A 26 18.59 15.94 29.27
C PRO A 26 19.03 16.89 28.15
N GLN A 27 18.66 16.52 26.93
CA GLN A 27 18.95 17.32 25.72
C GLN A 27 17.64 17.97 25.26
N PRO A 28 17.24 19.14 25.81
CA PRO A 28 15.93 19.73 25.58
C PRO A 28 15.68 20.16 24.13
N TRP A 29 16.73 20.23 23.32
CA TRP A 29 16.68 20.57 21.88
C TRP A 29 16.61 19.37 20.95
N ILE A 30 16.75 18.15 21.46
CA ILE A 30 16.64 16.93 20.66
C ILE A 30 15.28 16.30 20.91
N ILE A 31 14.40 16.32 19.89
CA ILE A 31 13.12 15.63 19.95
C ILE A 31 13.38 14.13 19.72
N PRO A 32 13.12 13.26 20.70
CA PRO A 32 13.33 11.83 20.51
C PRO A 32 12.36 11.28 19.46
N PRO A 33 12.77 10.28 18.65
CA PRO A 33 11.88 9.61 17.73
C PRO A 33 10.73 8.96 18.49
N LYS A 34 9.50 9.08 17.95
CA LYS A 34 8.33 8.40 18.51
C LYS A 34 8.45 6.91 18.24
N LEU A 35 8.60 6.12 19.28
CA LEU A 35 8.57 4.66 19.22
C LEU A 35 7.19 4.17 19.63
N GLN A 36 6.60 3.29 18.83
CA GLN A 36 5.42 2.52 19.24
C GLN A 36 5.89 1.17 19.79
N GLU A 37 5.98 1.08 21.11
CA GLU A 37 6.37 -0.16 21.78
C GLU A 37 5.12 -0.95 22.18
N ASN A 38 5.02 -2.19 21.72
CA ASN A 38 3.93 -3.12 22.09
C ASN A 38 4.14 -3.76 23.46
N ARG A 39 4.76 -3.05 24.39
CA ARG A 39 4.98 -3.53 25.77
C ARG A 39 4.75 -2.42 26.78
N VAL A 40 4.38 -2.81 27.97
CA VAL A 40 4.29 -1.87 29.10
C VAL A 40 5.70 -1.58 29.58
N LEU A 41 6.07 -0.30 29.64
CA LEU A 41 7.36 0.13 30.18
C LEU A 41 7.41 -0.14 31.71
N ALA A 42 8.59 -0.55 32.19
CA ALA A 42 8.82 -0.83 33.59
C ALA A 42 8.51 0.38 34.47
N LYS A 43 7.80 0.17 35.56
CA LYS A 43 7.52 1.19 36.57
C LYS A 43 8.67 1.29 37.56
N ALA A 44 8.87 2.48 38.15
CA ALA A 44 9.83 2.64 39.22
C ALA A 44 9.46 1.70 40.38
N PRO A 45 10.36 0.80 40.78
CA PRO A 45 10.05 -0.09 41.90
C PRO A 45 9.98 0.70 43.24
N PRO A 46 9.06 0.34 44.12
CA PRO A 46 8.96 0.99 45.41
C PRO A 46 10.18 0.66 46.29
N LEU A 47 10.73 1.62 47.01
CA LEU A 47 11.90 1.41 47.85
C LEU A 47 11.69 0.33 48.93
N ALA A 48 10.45 0.08 49.34
CA ALA A 48 10.12 -0.98 50.29
C ALA A 48 10.52 -2.38 49.77
N GLN A 49 10.40 -2.60 48.48
CA GLN A 49 10.79 -3.88 47.82
C GLN A 49 12.27 -4.21 48.04
N ALA A 50 13.14 -3.19 48.15
CA ALA A 50 14.57 -3.42 48.42
C ALA A 50 14.86 -4.10 49.75
N ARG A 51 13.95 -3.99 50.73
CA ARG A 51 14.09 -4.63 52.03
C ARG A 51 13.58 -6.07 52.02
N GLU A 52 12.63 -6.39 51.16
CA GLU A 52 11.97 -7.69 51.10
C GLU A 52 12.64 -8.60 50.09
N ASP A 53 13.00 -8.06 48.93
CA ASP A 53 13.68 -8.78 47.83
C ASP A 53 14.64 -7.82 47.10
N PHE A 54 15.88 -7.77 47.59
CA PHE A 54 16.91 -6.91 47.00
C PHE A 54 17.29 -7.32 45.54
N ALA A 55 17.27 -8.60 45.24
CA ALA A 55 17.61 -9.09 43.91
C ALA A 55 16.53 -8.67 42.87
N GLY A 56 15.26 -8.86 43.22
CA GLY A 56 14.12 -8.43 42.41
C GLY A 56 14.05 -6.92 42.29
N PHE A 57 14.31 -6.17 43.37
CA PHE A 57 14.38 -4.71 43.36
C PHE A 57 15.47 -4.21 42.39
N ARG A 58 16.69 -4.76 42.47
CA ARG A 58 17.80 -4.42 41.58
C ARG A 58 17.40 -4.66 40.11
N LYS A 59 16.84 -5.84 39.82
CA LYS A 59 16.38 -6.13 38.46
C LYS A 59 15.32 -5.15 37.99
N ALA A 60 14.35 -4.81 38.84
CA ALA A 60 13.30 -3.86 38.51
C ALA A 60 13.84 -2.43 38.28
N VAL A 61 14.89 -2.04 39.04
CA VAL A 61 15.60 -0.77 38.80
C VAL A 61 16.33 -0.80 37.47
N ASP A 62 17.05 -1.89 37.16
CA ASP A 62 17.76 -2.06 35.87
C ASP A 62 16.78 -1.96 34.69
N ASP A 63 15.66 -2.66 34.76
CA ASP A 63 14.60 -2.64 33.74
C ASP A 63 14.00 -1.20 33.62
N TRP A 64 13.75 -0.53 34.74
CA TRP A 64 13.18 0.83 34.77
C TRP A 64 14.15 1.87 34.19
N VAL A 65 15.44 1.79 34.55
CA VAL A 65 16.50 2.67 34.01
C VAL A 65 16.69 2.42 32.52
N ALA A 66 16.77 1.13 32.10
CA ALA A 66 16.92 0.79 30.69
C ALA A 66 15.77 1.33 29.82
N ASP A 67 14.54 1.29 30.35
CA ASP A 67 13.39 1.82 29.63
C ASP A 67 13.35 3.34 29.52
N ARG A 68 14.02 4.05 30.43
CA ARG A 68 14.08 5.52 30.48
C ARG A 68 15.41 6.11 30.06
N PHE A 69 16.32 5.29 29.59
CA PHE A 69 17.61 5.78 29.08
C PHE A 69 17.34 6.78 27.92
N PRO A 70 17.76 8.05 28.04
CA PRO A 70 17.40 9.10 27.09
C PRO A 70 17.81 8.82 25.64
N ALA A 71 18.94 8.15 25.42
CA ALA A 71 19.40 7.78 24.09
C ALA A 71 18.70 6.52 23.53
N ARG A 72 17.94 5.77 24.33
CA ARG A 72 17.30 4.51 23.93
C ARG A 72 16.45 4.64 22.66
N PRO A 73 15.55 5.65 22.50
CA PRO A 73 14.76 5.80 21.27
C PRO A 73 15.64 5.98 20.03
N PHE A 74 16.73 6.74 20.14
CA PHE A 74 17.66 6.95 19.04
C PHE A 74 18.44 5.67 18.67
N LEU A 75 18.89 4.92 19.68
CA LEU A 75 19.61 3.67 19.46
C LEU A 75 18.72 2.60 18.82
N ILE A 76 17.46 2.48 19.27
CA ILE A 76 16.48 1.58 18.67
C ILE A 76 16.20 2.00 17.22
N SER A 77 15.95 3.28 16.98
CA SER A 77 15.72 3.82 15.63
C SER A 77 16.91 3.56 14.72
N ALA A 78 18.12 3.85 15.16
CA ALA A 78 19.33 3.61 14.37
C ALA A 78 19.56 2.13 14.07
N LEU A 79 19.34 1.25 15.06
CA LEU A 79 19.44 -0.19 14.87
C LEU A 79 18.39 -0.71 13.88
N ASN A 80 17.14 -0.25 14.01
CA ASN A 80 16.07 -0.68 13.10
C ASN A 80 16.30 -0.13 11.68
N PHE A 81 16.83 1.08 11.55
CA PHE A 81 17.22 1.62 10.25
C PHE A 81 18.36 0.82 9.62
N ALA A 82 19.39 0.45 10.40
CA ALA A 82 20.47 -0.41 9.91
C ALA A 82 19.95 -1.80 9.48
N ARG A 83 19.04 -2.40 10.27
CA ARG A 83 18.36 -3.65 9.89
C ARG A 83 17.57 -3.52 8.59
N LEU A 84 16.84 -2.42 8.43
CA LEU A 84 16.08 -2.15 7.22
C LEU A 84 16.99 -2.07 5.98
N LYS A 85 18.18 -1.50 6.11
CA LYS A 85 19.17 -1.44 5.01
C LYS A 85 19.69 -2.80 4.55
N VAL A 86 19.61 -3.82 5.41
CA VAL A 86 19.97 -5.20 5.06
C VAL A 86 18.74 -6.10 4.84
N GLY A 87 17.56 -5.49 4.63
CA GLY A 87 16.33 -6.22 4.32
C GLY A 87 15.63 -6.88 5.51
N ALA A 88 15.99 -6.49 6.76
CA ALA A 88 15.39 -7.02 7.97
C ALA A 88 14.50 -5.98 8.64
N ALA A 89 13.21 -6.24 8.78
CA ALA A 89 12.26 -5.25 9.34
C ALA A 89 12.35 -5.11 10.87
N GLY A 90 12.76 -6.14 11.59
CA GLY A 90 12.83 -6.10 13.06
C GLY A 90 11.47 -6.04 13.78
N SER A 91 10.36 -6.21 13.07
CA SER A 91 8.99 -6.25 13.58
C SER A 91 8.27 -7.47 13.02
N LYS A 92 7.31 -8.00 13.80
CA LYS A 92 6.44 -9.09 13.32
C LYS A 92 5.32 -8.62 12.40
N ARG A 93 4.99 -7.30 12.44
CA ARG A 93 3.89 -6.71 11.66
C ARG A 93 4.36 -5.92 10.46
N VAL A 94 5.64 -5.61 10.37
CA VAL A 94 6.19 -4.88 9.24
C VAL A 94 7.21 -5.75 8.54
N ILE A 95 6.97 -6.00 7.28
CA ILE A 95 7.83 -6.79 6.42
C ILE A 95 8.63 -5.85 5.52
N ALA A 96 9.94 -6.04 5.47
CA ALA A 96 10.79 -5.36 4.52
C ALA A 96 10.69 -6.06 3.16
N GLY A 97 10.25 -5.31 2.16
CA GLY A 97 10.29 -5.68 0.76
C GLY A 97 11.57 -5.22 0.08
N ARG A 98 11.58 -5.31 -1.22
CA ARG A 98 12.67 -4.84 -2.08
C ARG A 98 12.72 -3.31 -2.11
N GLU A 99 13.86 -2.73 -2.40
CA GLU A 99 14.06 -1.28 -2.59
C GLU A 99 13.56 -0.40 -1.43
N GLY A 100 13.59 -0.96 -0.21
CA GLY A 100 13.16 -0.23 0.99
C GLY A 100 11.65 -0.07 1.14
N TRP A 101 10.84 -0.79 0.34
CA TRP A 101 9.41 -0.87 0.55
C TRP A 101 9.08 -1.61 1.84
N LEU A 102 8.08 -1.12 2.54
CA LEU A 102 7.55 -1.74 3.75
C LEU A 102 6.12 -2.21 3.48
N PHE A 103 5.80 -3.38 3.98
CA PHE A 103 4.48 -3.98 3.88
C PHE A 103 3.94 -4.28 5.28
N TYR A 104 2.65 -4.15 5.44
CA TYR A 104 1.97 -4.52 6.67
C TYR A 104 1.55 -6.00 6.60
N ASP A 105 1.76 -6.73 7.68
CA ASP A 105 1.21 -8.05 7.83
C ASP A 105 0.81 -8.29 9.28
N ASP A 106 -0.48 -8.34 9.51
CA ASP A 106 -1.07 -8.71 10.80
C ASP A 106 -1.19 -10.23 10.99
N GLY A 107 -0.62 -10.99 10.06
CA GLY A 107 -0.75 -12.44 9.94
C GLY A 107 -1.78 -12.86 8.89
N THR A 108 -2.48 -11.91 8.25
CA THR A 108 -3.52 -12.18 7.25
C THR A 108 -3.25 -11.52 5.89
N ALA A 109 -2.71 -10.29 5.85
CA ALA A 109 -2.63 -9.48 4.63
C ALA A 109 -1.85 -10.19 3.50
N MET A 110 -0.65 -10.70 3.78
CA MET A 110 0.14 -11.46 2.80
C MET A 110 -0.53 -12.77 2.38
N GLY A 111 -1.24 -13.43 3.29
CA GLY A 111 -2.04 -14.63 3.00
C GLY A 111 -3.19 -14.30 2.05
N VAL A 112 -3.99 -13.30 2.38
CA VAL A 112 -5.11 -12.83 1.56
C VAL A 112 -4.65 -12.42 0.15
N ALA A 113 -3.54 -11.69 0.05
CA ALA A 113 -2.97 -11.31 -1.24
C ALA A 113 -2.58 -12.53 -2.09
N ARG A 114 -2.06 -13.60 -1.46
CA ARG A 114 -1.74 -14.87 -2.13
C ARG A 114 -2.96 -15.77 -2.37
N GLY A 115 -4.14 -15.39 -1.86
CA GLY A 115 -5.34 -16.25 -1.88
C GLY A 115 -5.24 -17.45 -0.94
N ASP A 116 -4.53 -17.33 0.17
CA ASP A 116 -4.29 -18.40 1.12
C ASP A 116 -4.61 -17.93 2.58
N PRO A 117 -5.60 -18.53 3.24
CA PRO A 117 -6.51 -19.53 2.67
C PRO A 117 -7.48 -18.94 1.64
N ALA A 118 -7.79 -19.71 0.61
CA ALA A 118 -8.92 -19.37 -0.27
C ALA A 118 -10.24 -19.54 0.51
N PRO A 119 -11.23 -18.67 0.29
CA PRO A 119 -12.52 -18.82 0.95
C PRO A 119 -13.20 -20.13 0.51
N THR A 120 -13.78 -20.83 1.44
CA THR A 120 -14.59 -22.00 1.16
C THR A 120 -15.87 -21.62 0.41
N LYS A 121 -16.54 -22.58 -0.20
CA LYS A 121 -17.85 -22.34 -0.84
C LYS A 121 -18.88 -21.82 0.17
N ASP A 122 -18.88 -22.34 1.39
CA ASP A 122 -19.81 -21.93 2.43
C ASP A 122 -19.55 -20.50 2.91
N GLU A 123 -18.28 -20.11 3.09
CA GLU A 123 -17.89 -18.72 3.41
C GLU A 123 -18.25 -17.78 2.27
N THR A 124 -17.99 -18.17 1.03
CA THR A 124 -18.38 -17.41 -0.17
C THR A 124 -19.88 -17.20 -0.23
N GLN A 125 -20.65 -18.26 0.01
CA GLN A 125 -22.12 -18.20 0.03
C GLN A 125 -22.62 -17.32 1.16
N ALA A 126 -22.11 -17.48 2.38
CA ALA A 126 -22.49 -16.67 3.53
C ALA A 126 -22.20 -15.18 3.30
N TRP A 127 -21.04 -14.86 2.70
CA TRP A 127 -20.68 -13.49 2.36
C TRP A 127 -21.66 -12.87 1.34
N LEU A 128 -21.97 -13.58 0.26
CA LEU A 128 -22.90 -13.11 -0.77
C LEU A 128 -24.33 -12.95 -0.21
N GLN A 129 -24.76 -13.84 0.66
CA GLN A 129 -26.04 -13.72 1.34
C GLN A 129 -26.07 -12.51 2.27
N GLY A 130 -24.99 -12.26 3.03
CA GLY A 130 -24.86 -11.07 3.87
C GLY A 130 -24.89 -9.76 3.06
N LEU A 131 -24.23 -9.75 1.90
CA LEU A 131 -24.29 -8.62 0.97
C LEU A 131 -25.73 -8.37 0.48
N ALA A 132 -26.44 -9.44 0.10
CA ALA A 132 -27.82 -9.35 -0.37
C ALA A 132 -28.78 -8.86 0.73
N VAL A 133 -28.60 -9.31 1.97
CA VAL A 133 -29.40 -8.85 3.13
C VAL A 133 -29.20 -7.34 3.36
N ARG A 134 -27.97 -6.85 3.30
CA ARG A 134 -27.65 -5.42 3.45
C ARG A 134 -28.21 -4.59 2.32
N THR A 135 -28.06 -5.07 1.08
CA THR A 135 -28.58 -4.42 -0.12
C THR A 135 -30.11 -4.27 -0.04
N GLU A 136 -30.80 -5.33 0.35
CA GLU A 136 -32.25 -5.31 0.50
C GLU A 136 -32.71 -4.41 1.65
N ALA A 137 -32.03 -4.46 2.81
CA ALA A 137 -32.36 -3.61 3.94
C ALA A 137 -32.16 -2.11 3.63
N ALA A 138 -31.10 -1.76 2.90
CA ALA A 138 -30.88 -0.41 2.44
C ALA A 138 -31.97 0.03 1.45
N ARG A 139 -32.30 -0.82 0.48
CA ARG A 139 -33.38 -0.56 -0.49
C ARG A 139 -34.75 -0.33 0.18
N GLN A 140 -35.09 -1.11 1.20
CA GLN A 140 -36.29 -0.95 2.00
C GLN A 140 -36.32 0.38 2.76
N SER A 141 -35.15 0.92 3.11
CA SER A 141 -34.99 2.23 3.74
C SER A 141 -34.91 3.38 2.72
N GLY A 142 -35.03 3.09 1.41
CA GLY A 142 -34.89 4.07 0.34
C GLY A 142 -33.45 4.40 -0.07
N ALA A 143 -32.46 3.63 0.42
CA ALA A 143 -31.05 3.86 0.16
C ALA A 143 -30.44 2.85 -0.82
N THR A 144 -29.39 3.26 -1.51
CA THR A 144 -28.53 2.37 -2.31
C THR A 144 -27.32 1.94 -1.47
N PHE A 145 -27.04 0.62 -1.39
CA PHE A 145 -25.91 0.05 -0.68
C PHE A 145 -24.78 -0.30 -1.65
N VAL A 146 -23.55 0.11 -1.32
CA VAL A 146 -22.34 -0.21 -2.08
C VAL A 146 -21.22 -0.62 -1.12
N THR A 147 -20.50 -1.69 -1.45
CA THR A 147 -19.25 -2.05 -0.77
C THR A 147 -18.06 -1.55 -1.59
N LEU A 148 -17.21 -0.73 -1.00
CA LEU A 148 -15.93 -0.32 -1.57
C LEU A 148 -14.81 -1.11 -0.90
N VAL A 149 -13.99 -1.79 -1.70
CA VAL A 149 -12.86 -2.59 -1.19
C VAL A 149 -11.56 -1.88 -1.53
N ALA A 150 -10.82 -1.45 -0.52
CA ALA A 150 -9.49 -0.88 -0.71
C ALA A 150 -8.47 -2.00 -0.96
N PRO A 151 -7.77 -2.03 -2.10
CA PRO A 151 -6.78 -3.06 -2.40
C PRO A 151 -5.62 -3.06 -1.41
N LEU A 152 -5.03 -4.22 -1.19
CA LEU A 152 -3.77 -4.32 -0.45
C LEU A 152 -2.60 -3.81 -1.31
N LYS A 153 -1.65 -3.14 -0.68
CA LYS A 153 -0.43 -2.66 -1.33
C LYS A 153 0.36 -3.79 -2.00
N GLU A 154 0.38 -4.96 -1.37
CA GLU A 154 1.01 -6.19 -1.85
C GLU A 154 0.42 -6.67 -3.18
N THR A 155 -0.82 -6.37 -3.44
CA THR A 155 -1.50 -6.74 -4.69
C THR A 155 -1.29 -5.72 -5.80
N VAL A 156 -0.93 -4.49 -5.46
CA VAL A 156 -0.69 -3.38 -6.39
C VAL A 156 0.78 -3.26 -6.76
N TYR A 157 1.68 -3.53 -5.82
CA TYR A 157 3.14 -3.45 -6.00
C TYR A 157 3.84 -4.78 -5.69
N PRO A 158 3.46 -5.89 -6.34
CA PRO A 158 4.04 -7.20 -6.08
C PRO A 158 5.54 -7.27 -6.34
N GLN A 159 6.05 -6.51 -7.30
CA GLN A 159 7.46 -6.44 -7.67
C GLN A 159 8.36 -5.96 -6.53
N PHE A 160 7.82 -5.17 -5.60
CA PHE A 160 8.55 -4.70 -4.43
C PHE A 160 8.33 -5.56 -3.17
N GLY A 161 7.53 -6.61 -3.29
CA GLY A 161 7.33 -7.58 -2.21
C GLY A 161 8.64 -8.24 -1.77
N PRO A 162 8.66 -8.89 -0.59
CA PRO A 162 9.83 -9.64 -0.13
C PRO A 162 10.16 -10.78 -1.10
N TYR A 163 11.42 -11.26 -1.11
CA TYR A 163 11.88 -12.29 -2.04
C TYR A 163 11.08 -13.59 -2.03
N TRP A 164 10.46 -13.91 -0.91
CA TRP A 164 9.61 -15.10 -0.75
C TRP A 164 8.16 -14.87 -1.18
N TYR A 165 7.77 -13.63 -1.51
CA TYR A 165 6.41 -13.31 -1.93
C TYR A 165 6.24 -13.63 -3.43
N PRO A 166 5.34 -14.56 -3.77
CA PRO A 166 5.17 -15.00 -5.17
C PRO A 166 4.31 -14.04 -6.01
N GLY A 167 3.85 -12.95 -5.42
CA GLY A 167 2.84 -12.08 -6.02
C GLY A 167 1.40 -12.45 -5.65
N PRO A 168 0.43 -11.64 -6.10
CA PRO A 168 -0.96 -11.81 -5.75
C PRO A 168 -1.63 -12.92 -6.56
N SER A 169 -2.46 -13.72 -5.91
CA SER A 169 -3.28 -14.72 -6.60
C SER A 169 -4.42 -14.07 -7.40
N ARG A 170 -4.73 -14.63 -8.56
CA ARG A 170 -5.95 -14.31 -9.33
C ARG A 170 -7.22 -14.96 -8.74
N GLU A 171 -7.07 -15.87 -7.81
CA GLU A 171 -8.16 -16.54 -7.09
C GLU A 171 -8.41 -15.96 -5.70
N ARG A 172 -7.77 -14.84 -5.35
CA ARG A 172 -7.98 -14.23 -4.04
C ARG A 172 -9.44 -13.79 -3.84
N ALA A 173 -9.87 -13.81 -2.58
CA ALA A 173 -11.25 -13.60 -2.18
C ALA A 173 -11.89 -12.34 -2.78
N SER A 174 -11.18 -11.22 -2.78
CA SER A 174 -11.67 -9.94 -3.31
C SER A 174 -12.09 -9.99 -4.77
N LEU A 175 -11.31 -10.67 -5.63
CA LEU A 175 -11.65 -10.85 -7.03
C LEU A 175 -12.83 -11.82 -7.22
N ALA A 176 -12.81 -12.96 -6.50
CA ALA A 176 -13.86 -13.96 -6.58
C ALA A 176 -15.21 -13.38 -6.09
N LEU A 177 -15.23 -12.74 -4.92
CA LEU A 177 -16.43 -12.16 -4.35
C LEU A 177 -17.00 -11.02 -5.19
N THR A 178 -16.14 -10.14 -5.75
CA THR A 178 -16.59 -9.06 -6.64
C THR A 178 -17.25 -9.64 -7.90
N ARG A 179 -16.63 -10.65 -8.53
CA ARG A 179 -17.17 -11.32 -9.72
C ARG A 179 -18.49 -12.03 -9.42
N LEU A 180 -18.55 -12.76 -8.31
CA LEU A 180 -19.75 -13.51 -7.90
C LEU A 180 -20.89 -12.60 -7.44
N ALA A 181 -20.60 -11.46 -6.79
CA ALA A 181 -21.61 -10.46 -6.44
C ALA A 181 -22.29 -9.92 -7.70
N ALA A 182 -21.51 -9.55 -8.72
CA ALA A 182 -22.03 -9.11 -10.00
C ALA A 182 -22.84 -10.21 -10.72
N ALA A 183 -22.33 -11.45 -10.78
CA ALA A 183 -22.99 -12.56 -11.45
C ALA A 183 -24.29 -13.00 -10.78
N SER A 184 -24.39 -12.90 -9.45
CA SER A 184 -25.58 -13.27 -8.69
C SER A 184 -26.58 -12.14 -8.49
N GLY A 185 -26.16 -10.88 -8.70
CA GLY A 185 -26.95 -9.70 -8.35
C GLY A 185 -27.17 -9.57 -6.84
N ALA A 186 -26.25 -10.09 -6.01
CA ALA A 186 -26.35 -10.00 -4.55
C ALA A 186 -26.19 -8.57 -4.03
N GLY A 187 -25.48 -7.71 -4.74
CA GLY A 187 -25.28 -6.32 -4.39
C GLY A 187 -24.08 -5.70 -5.13
N GLU A 188 -23.84 -4.44 -4.87
CA GLU A 188 -22.82 -3.65 -5.54
C GLU A 188 -21.48 -3.73 -4.79
N VAL A 189 -20.43 -4.12 -5.52
CA VAL A 189 -19.05 -4.16 -5.00
C VAL A 189 -18.15 -3.39 -5.97
N VAL A 190 -17.50 -2.35 -5.47
CA VAL A 190 -16.48 -1.59 -6.19
C VAL A 190 -15.12 -2.01 -5.65
N TYR A 191 -14.33 -2.68 -6.48
CA TYR A 191 -12.96 -3.07 -6.16
C TYR A 191 -12.02 -2.45 -7.19
N PRO A 192 -11.44 -1.26 -6.89
CA PRO A 192 -10.71 -0.44 -7.86
C PRO A 192 -9.29 -0.95 -8.14
N HIS A 193 -8.98 -2.22 -7.78
CA HIS A 193 -7.64 -2.79 -7.90
C HIS A 193 -7.05 -2.64 -9.32
N ALA A 194 -7.81 -3.01 -10.35
CA ALA A 194 -7.30 -2.94 -11.73
C ALA A 194 -6.95 -1.51 -12.17
N ALA A 195 -7.77 -0.52 -11.76
CA ALA A 195 -7.50 0.88 -12.04
C ALA A 195 -6.26 1.37 -11.28
N ILE A 196 -6.17 1.07 -9.98
CA ILE A 196 -5.05 1.48 -9.14
C ILE A 196 -3.74 0.80 -9.60
N ALA A 197 -3.78 -0.50 -9.90
CA ALA A 197 -2.61 -1.25 -10.38
C ALA A 197 -2.13 -0.72 -11.75
N ARG A 198 -3.07 -0.35 -12.65
CA ARG A 198 -2.73 0.29 -13.91
C ARG A 198 -2.01 1.61 -13.69
N GLU A 199 -2.52 2.49 -12.81
CA GLU A 199 -1.87 3.77 -12.53
C GLU A 199 -0.52 3.58 -11.82
N ALA A 200 -0.39 2.58 -10.95
CA ALA A 200 0.89 2.17 -10.36
C ALA A 200 1.89 1.70 -11.42
N HIS A 201 1.42 0.90 -12.36
CA HIS A 201 2.19 0.43 -13.51
C HIS A 201 2.70 1.60 -14.37
N TRP A 202 1.88 2.66 -14.52
CA TRP A 202 2.26 3.88 -15.23
C TRP A 202 3.15 4.83 -14.43
N GLY A 203 3.66 4.41 -13.28
CA GLY A 203 4.58 5.15 -12.43
C GLY A 203 3.91 6.13 -11.47
N LEU A 204 2.57 6.17 -11.42
CA LEU A 204 1.89 6.98 -10.43
C LEU A 204 2.12 6.40 -9.03
N LYS A 205 2.47 7.26 -8.09
CA LYS A 205 2.71 6.84 -6.70
C LYS A 205 1.38 6.69 -5.97
N VAL A 206 0.66 5.60 -6.22
CA VAL A 206 -0.68 5.34 -5.66
C VAL A 206 -0.65 4.76 -4.25
N TYR A 207 0.50 4.22 -3.80
CA TYR A 207 0.76 3.84 -2.41
C TYR A 207 2.08 4.44 -1.92
N SER A 208 2.13 4.70 -0.62
CA SER A 208 3.36 5.13 0.03
C SER A 208 4.30 3.94 0.29
N ARG A 209 5.59 4.14 0.04
CA ARG A 209 6.62 3.12 0.28
C ARG A 209 6.70 2.69 1.76
N HIS A 210 6.43 3.61 2.69
CA HIS A 210 6.63 3.45 4.13
C HIS A 210 5.35 3.52 4.96
N ASP A 211 4.20 3.46 4.30
CA ASP A 211 2.87 3.50 4.92
C ASP A 211 2.00 2.36 4.38
N THR A 212 1.01 1.92 5.14
CA THR A 212 0.05 0.89 4.72
C THR A 212 -0.90 1.42 3.65
N HIS A 213 -1.26 2.69 3.76
CA HIS A 213 -2.36 3.29 3.00
C HIS A 213 -1.94 3.72 1.60
N TRP A 214 -2.91 3.86 0.73
CA TRP A 214 -2.78 4.59 -0.52
C TRP A 214 -2.42 6.06 -0.29
N THR A 215 -1.85 6.70 -1.29
CA THR A 215 -1.61 8.14 -1.32
C THR A 215 -2.89 8.88 -1.69
N GLY A 216 -2.88 10.21 -1.65
CA GLY A 216 -3.96 11.01 -2.20
C GLY A 216 -4.29 10.65 -3.65
N LEU A 217 -3.27 10.38 -4.50
CA LEU A 217 -3.50 9.94 -5.89
C LEU A 217 -4.15 8.56 -5.97
N GLY A 218 -3.72 7.60 -5.13
CA GLY A 218 -4.35 6.29 -5.07
C GLY A 218 -5.81 6.37 -4.62
N ALA A 219 -6.09 7.18 -3.61
CA ALA A 219 -7.45 7.46 -3.15
C ALA A 219 -8.29 8.17 -4.23
N TYR A 220 -7.69 9.07 -5.04
CA TYR A 220 -8.38 9.69 -6.17
C TYR A 220 -8.79 8.67 -7.24
N VAL A 221 -7.95 7.70 -7.55
CA VAL A 221 -8.30 6.62 -8.48
C VAL A 221 -9.47 5.79 -7.93
N ALA A 222 -9.42 5.42 -6.65
CA ALA A 222 -10.50 4.68 -5.98
C ALA A 222 -11.81 5.49 -5.97
N TYR A 223 -11.73 6.78 -5.63
CA TYR A 223 -12.84 7.72 -5.70
C TYR A 223 -13.45 7.77 -7.11
N THR A 224 -12.62 7.84 -8.14
CA THR A 224 -13.09 7.93 -9.52
C THR A 224 -13.91 6.68 -9.90
N GLU A 225 -13.45 5.49 -9.55
CA GLU A 225 -14.19 4.24 -9.81
C GLU A 225 -15.49 4.17 -8.99
N LEU A 226 -15.45 4.57 -7.72
CA LEU A 226 -16.64 4.64 -6.87
C LEU A 226 -17.70 5.58 -7.45
N MET A 227 -17.31 6.82 -7.79
CA MET A 227 -18.26 7.82 -8.30
C MET A 227 -18.78 7.48 -9.69
N ARG A 228 -17.97 6.84 -10.55
CA ARG A 228 -18.46 6.30 -11.83
C ARG A 228 -19.56 5.25 -11.59
N ARG A 229 -19.37 4.38 -10.59
CA ARG A 229 -20.39 3.37 -10.28
C ARG A 229 -21.65 4.00 -9.71
N LEU A 230 -21.55 4.93 -8.76
CA LEU A 230 -22.71 5.64 -8.20
C LEU A 230 -23.47 6.43 -9.27
N HIS A 231 -22.74 7.04 -10.21
CA HIS A 231 -23.35 7.73 -11.35
C HIS A 231 -24.08 6.77 -12.29
N ALA A 232 -23.49 5.63 -12.60
CA ALA A 232 -24.12 4.58 -13.41
C ALA A 232 -25.38 4.00 -12.76
N LEU A 233 -25.46 4.01 -11.42
CA LEU A 233 -26.65 3.65 -10.66
C LEU A 233 -27.70 4.80 -10.60
N GLY A 234 -27.37 5.98 -11.09
CA GLY A 234 -28.26 7.16 -11.07
C GLY A 234 -28.45 7.79 -9.69
N VAL A 235 -27.57 7.52 -8.73
CA VAL A 235 -27.73 7.97 -7.32
C VAL A 235 -26.79 9.11 -6.92
N ALA A 236 -25.77 9.40 -7.71
CA ALA A 236 -24.87 10.53 -7.50
C ALA A 236 -24.32 11.07 -8.83
N GLU A 237 -23.71 12.24 -8.78
CA GLU A 237 -22.95 12.79 -9.92
C GLU A 237 -21.69 11.99 -10.19
N GLY A 238 -21.16 12.10 -11.41
CA GLY A 238 -19.89 11.48 -11.78
C GLY A 238 -18.69 12.10 -11.06
N PRO A 239 -17.50 11.49 -11.21
CA PRO A 239 -16.30 11.99 -10.54
C PRO A 239 -15.89 13.36 -11.05
N ARG A 240 -15.36 14.20 -10.17
CA ARG A 240 -14.76 15.49 -10.50
C ARG A 240 -13.32 15.29 -11.00
N PRO A 241 -12.83 16.13 -11.91
CA PRO A 241 -11.47 16.03 -12.41
C PRO A 241 -10.43 16.30 -11.29
N LEU A 242 -9.24 15.74 -11.43
CA LEU A 242 -8.15 15.91 -10.45
C LEU A 242 -7.78 17.38 -10.22
N THR A 243 -7.95 18.21 -11.25
CA THR A 243 -7.68 19.66 -11.21
C THR A 243 -8.54 20.45 -10.23
N ASP A 244 -9.65 19.88 -9.76
CA ASP A 244 -10.50 20.50 -8.75
C ASP A 244 -9.96 20.38 -7.33
N PHE A 245 -8.92 19.58 -7.16
CA PHE A 245 -8.26 19.29 -5.89
C PHE A 245 -6.87 19.90 -5.87
N SER A 246 -6.44 20.36 -4.72
CA SER A 246 -5.13 20.98 -4.53
C SER A 246 -4.28 20.19 -3.56
N GLU A 247 -2.96 20.27 -3.72
CA GLU A 247 -2.04 19.68 -2.76
C GLU A 247 -2.18 20.35 -1.39
N ASP A 248 -2.33 19.55 -0.35
CA ASP A 248 -2.23 20.03 1.04
C ASP A 248 -0.76 20.18 1.43
N ARG A 249 -0.20 21.38 1.17
CA ARG A 249 1.15 21.73 1.59
C ARG A 249 1.24 22.21 3.04
N ALA A 250 0.12 22.55 3.66
CA ALA A 250 0.06 23.03 5.06
C ALA A 250 -0.02 21.86 6.05
N GLY A 251 -0.58 20.75 5.64
CA GLY A 251 -0.52 19.51 6.37
C GLY A 251 0.91 18.97 6.30
N SER A 252 1.63 19.03 7.40
CA SER A 252 2.95 18.47 7.61
C SER A 252 3.41 17.48 6.51
N PRO A 253 4.63 17.60 5.95
CA PRO A 253 5.23 16.59 5.07
C PRO A 253 5.36 15.21 5.73
N TYR A 254 4.69 14.96 6.84
CA TYR A 254 4.90 13.87 7.79
C TYR A 254 3.65 13.07 8.10
N LYS A 255 2.57 13.26 7.36
CA LYS A 255 1.39 12.40 7.49
C LYS A 255 1.58 11.07 6.79
N PRO A 256 0.79 10.12 7.16
CA PRO A 256 1.21 9.06 8.09
C PRO A 256 2.19 8.12 7.40
N ARG A 257 3.22 7.76 8.09
CA ARG A 257 4.19 6.72 7.75
C ARG A 257 4.06 5.66 8.82
N ASP A 258 2.89 5.05 8.90
CA ASP A 258 2.55 4.13 9.98
C ASP A 258 3.56 3.00 10.10
N LEU A 259 4.00 2.40 8.98
CA LEU A 259 5.00 1.34 8.97
C LEU A 259 6.37 1.83 9.44
N ALA A 260 6.77 3.04 9.01
CA ALA A 260 8.01 3.65 9.49
C ALA A 260 7.93 4.03 10.97
N LEU A 261 6.75 4.47 11.44
CA LEU A 261 6.50 4.74 12.86
C LEU A 261 6.53 3.46 13.69
N MET A 262 5.91 2.37 13.20
CA MET A 262 5.95 1.04 13.85
C MET A 262 7.37 0.51 14.00
N LEU A 263 8.25 0.79 13.04
CA LEU A 263 9.67 0.44 13.11
C LEU A 263 10.50 1.46 13.90
N GLY A 264 9.95 2.63 14.22
CA GLY A 264 10.68 3.73 14.84
C GLY A 264 11.70 4.39 13.92
N VAL A 265 11.58 4.24 12.59
CA VAL A 265 12.52 4.78 11.60
C VAL A 265 11.98 6.01 10.86
N ALA A 266 10.85 6.56 11.29
CA ALA A 266 10.17 7.66 10.61
C ALA A 266 11.04 8.92 10.42
N SER A 267 12.01 9.15 11.30
CA SER A 267 12.97 10.26 11.18
C SER A 267 14.05 10.05 10.11
N PHE A 268 14.22 8.83 9.61
CA PHE A 268 15.24 8.47 8.61
C PHE A 268 14.67 8.30 7.20
N VAL A 269 13.35 8.38 7.04
CA VAL A 269 12.69 8.18 5.75
C VAL A 269 11.89 9.42 5.39
N HIS A 270 12.05 9.87 4.15
CA HIS A 270 11.26 10.96 3.58
C HIS A 270 10.15 10.37 2.71
N VAL A 271 9.04 11.08 2.67
CA VAL A 271 7.91 10.75 1.80
C VAL A 271 7.46 12.03 1.09
N ASP A 272 7.50 11.99 -0.23
CA ASP A 272 7.07 13.07 -1.12
C ASP A 272 5.73 12.69 -1.77
N TYR A 273 4.67 12.59 -0.96
CA TYR A 273 3.33 12.42 -1.52
C TYR A 273 2.44 13.50 -0.97
N PRO A 274 1.96 14.42 -1.81
CA PRO A 274 0.97 15.38 -1.39
C PRO A 274 -0.34 14.63 -1.06
N GLU A 275 -0.95 14.97 0.05
CA GLU A 275 -2.38 14.74 0.23
C GLU A 275 -3.12 15.72 -0.65
N LEU A 276 -4.25 15.31 -1.19
CA LEU A 276 -5.08 16.13 -2.02
C LEU A 276 -6.35 16.52 -1.25
N VAL A 277 -6.70 17.79 -1.32
CA VAL A 277 -7.81 18.36 -0.55
C VAL A 277 -8.72 19.19 -1.46
N ASP A 278 -10.00 19.23 -1.13
CA ASP A 278 -10.96 20.20 -1.66
C ASP A 278 -11.05 21.39 -0.70
N ARG A 279 -10.15 22.36 -0.83
CA ARG A 279 -10.09 23.52 0.08
C ARG A 279 -11.43 24.27 0.14
N ALA A 280 -12.09 24.44 -1.00
CA ALA A 280 -13.36 25.14 -1.06
C ALA A 280 -14.48 24.39 -0.30
N ALA A 281 -14.41 23.07 -0.24
CA ALA A 281 -15.34 22.28 0.57
C ALA A 281 -14.93 22.31 2.04
N GLU A 282 -13.64 22.12 2.36
CA GLU A 282 -13.13 22.08 3.74
C GLU A 282 -13.52 23.32 4.55
N ASP A 283 -13.45 24.51 3.95
CA ASP A 283 -13.83 25.77 4.60
C ASP A 283 -15.32 25.83 5.03
N ARG A 284 -16.16 24.97 4.47
CA ARG A 284 -17.60 24.90 4.75
C ARG A 284 -18.00 23.79 5.71
N LEU A 285 -17.09 22.87 5.99
CA LEU A 285 -17.40 21.69 6.81
C LEU A 285 -17.83 22.08 8.22
N LYS A 286 -18.90 21.43 8.69
CA LYS A 286 -19.31 21.47 10.10
C LYS A 286 -19.38 20.04 10.61
N ILE A 287 -18.49 19.69 11.53
CA ILE A 287 -18.37 18.35 12.09
C ILE A 287 -19.02 18.31 13.46
N THR A 288 -19.95 17.37 13.65
CA THR A 288 -20.62 17.09 14.92
C THR A 288 -20.42 15.64 15.29
N TYR A 289 -19.76 15.39 16.42
CA TYR A 289 -19.57 14.03 16.92
C TYR A 289 -20.84 13.52 17.61
N LEU A 290 -21.17 12.25 17.37
CA LEU A 290 -22.36 11.60 17.92
C LEU A 290 -22.10 10.94 19.28
N THR A 291 -20.85 10.89 19.71
CA THR A 291 -20.39 10.35 20.99
C THR A 291 -19.41 11.33 21.66
N PRO A 292 -19.05 11.13 22.94
CA PRO A 292 -18.02 11.95 23.59
C PRO A 292 -16.61 11.80 22.98
N ARG A 293 -16.35 10.75 22.21
CA ARG A 293 -15.09 10.63 21.43
C ARG A 293 -15.09 11.66 20.31
N THR A 294 -13.92 12.23 20.02
CA THR A 294 -13.73 13.28 19.01
C THR A 294 -12.58 12.94 18.04
N ASP A 295 -12.14 11.68 18.04
CA ASP A 295 -11.16 11.19 17.07
C ASP A 295 -11.84 10.76 15.75
N TRP A 296 -11.03 10.45 14.74
CA TRP A 296 -11.53 10.09 13.41
C TRP A 296 -12.34 8.78 13.38
N THR A 297 -12.21 7.92 14.40
CA THR A 297 -12.99 6.67 14.52
C THR A 297 -14.37 6.90 15.13
N ALA A 298 -14.58 8.06 15.76
CA ALA A 298 -15.85 8.39 16.40
C ALA A 298 -16.96 8.59 15.35
N PRO A 299 -18.17 8.09 15.60
CA PRO A 299 -19.31 8.40 14.76
C PRO A 299 -19.56 9.90 14.71
N GLN A 300 -19.68 10.46 13.50
CA GLN A 300 -19.77 11.90 13.29
C GLN A 300 -20.66 12.23 12.10
N VAL A 301 -21.24 13.41 12.15
CA VAL A 301 -21.97 14.03 11.05
C VAL A 301 -21.12 15.15 10.47
N ILE A 302 -20.89 15.12 9.19
CA ILE A 302 -20.16 16.13 8.42
C ILE A 302 -21.17 16.82 7.50
N ASP A 303 -21.61 18.03 7.86
CA ASP A 303 -22.37 18.89 6.98
C ASP A 303 -21.40 19.61 6.05
N THR A 304 -21.50 19.38 4.74
CA THR A 304 -20.52 19.83 3.74
C THR A 304 -20.83 21.20 3.15
N GLY A 305 -22.06 21.70 3.37
CA GLY A 305 -22.56 22.90 2.72
C GLY A 305 -22.94 22.73 1.23
N ALA A 306 -22.83 21.53 0.67
CA ALA A 306 -23.26 21.23 -0.70
C ALA A 306 -24.79 21.00 -0.72
N THR A 307 -25.55 22.02 -1.14
CA THR A 307 -27.01 21.95 -1.17
C THR A 307 -27.54 21.11 -2.33
N GLY A 308 -28.68 20.43 -2.12
CA GLY A 308 -29.35 19.64 -3.18
C GLY A 308 -28.62 18.35 -3.55
N LYS A 309 -27.62 17.94 -2.79
CA LYS A 309 -26.88 16.69 -2.97
C LYS A 309 -27.41 15.59 -2.02
N PRO A 310 -27.23 14.31 -2.37
CA PRO A 310 -27.66 13.19 -1.52
C PRO A 310 -26.97 13.18 -0.16
N VAL A 311 -27.57 12.44 0.77
CA VAL A 311 -27.01 12.15 2.11
C VAL A 311 -26.32 10.80 2.08
N LEU A 312 -25.07 10.75 2.54
CA LEU A 312 -24.25 9.55 2.60
C LEU A 312 -24.11 9.03 4.04
N LEU A 313 -24.37 7.76 4.26
CA LEU A 313 -23.85 7.01 5.40
C LEU A 313 -22.59 6.27 4.95
N PHE A 314 -21.44 6.65 5.55
CA PHE A 314 -20.13 6.12 5.21
C PHE A 314 -19.55 5.33 6.38
N VAL A 315 -19.72 4.02 6.33
CA VAL A 315 -19.07 3.08 7.24
C VAL A 315 -17.69 2.78 6.68
N ARG A 316 -16.65 3.05 7.44
CA ARG A 316 -15.30 3.21 6.91
C ARG A 316 -14.20 2.65 7.81
N ASP A 317 -13.05 2.37 7.24
CA ASP A 317 -11.78 2.16 7.97
C ASP A 317 -10.78 3.31 7.72
N SER A 318 -9.50 3.09 8.01
CA SER A 318 -8.46 4.12 7.91
C SER A 318 -8.13 4.55 6.48
N PHE A 319 -8.36 3.71 5.49
CA PHE A 319 -8.11 4.03 4.07
C PHE A 319 -9.00 5.19 3.59
N SER A 320 -10.20 5.29 4.14
CA SER A 320 -11.14 6.36 3.81
C SER A 320 -10.67 7.77 4.17
N ASN A 321 -9.67 7.92 5.06
CA ASN A 321 -9.20 9.24 5.45
C ASN A 321 -8.67 10.04 4.25
N ALA A 322 -7.97 9.39 3.32
CA ALA A 322 -7.52 10.00 2.09
C ALA A 322 -8.64 10.11 1.02
N LEU A 323 -9.75 9.38 1.19
CA LEU A 323 -10.88 9.38 0.26
C LEU A 323 -11.89 10.49 0.56
N LEU A 324 -12.11 10.80 1.84
CA LEU A 324 -13.11 11.76 2.30
C LEU A 324 -13.06 13.13 1.60
N PRO A 325 -11.89 13.76 1.39
CA PRO A 325 -11.82 15.07 0.74
C PRO A 325 -12.48 15.11 -0.65
N TYR A 326 -12.42 14.01 -1.38
CA TYR A 326 -13.05 13.92 -2.71
C TYR A 326 -14.57 13.81 -2.65
N LEU A 327 -15.13 13.36 -1.52
CA LEU A 327 -16.56 13.14 -1.36
C LEU A 327 -17.32 14.42 -0.92
N TYR A 328 -16.65 15.40 -0.32
CA TYR A 328 -17.31 16.57 0.26
C TYR A 328 -18.15 17.37 -0.73
N GLY A 329 -17.76 17.42 -2.00
CA GLY A 329 -18.51 18.12 -3.05
C GLY A 329 -19.72 17.36 -3.60
N HIS A 330 -19.85 16.06 -3.30
CA HIS A 330 -20.89 15.19 -3.86
C HIS A 330 -22.08 14.95 -2.92
N PHE A 331 -21.93 15.22 -1.64
CA PHE A 331 -22.95 14.93 -0.62
C PHE A 331 -23.25 16.16 0.21
N SER A 332 -24.52 16.41 0.51
CA SER A 332 -24.93 17.51 1.41
C SER A 332 -24.54 17.24 2.85
N ARG A 333 -24.53 15.97 3.21
CA ARG A 333 -24.19 15.46 4.54
C ARG A 333 -23.54 14.09 4.43
N ILE A 334 -22.49 13.86 5.22
CA ILE A 334 -21.84 12.57 5.36
C ILE A 334 -21.93 12.15 6.83
N ILE A 335 -22.60 11.02 7.10
CA ILE A 335 -22.60 10.38 8.40
C ILE A 335 -21.48 9.35 8.36
N ALA A 336 -20.35 9.63 9.02
CA ALA A 336 -19.20 8.74 9.05
C ALA A 336 -19.20 7.90 10.34
N SER A 337 -18.97 6.59 10.22
CA SER A 337 -18.84 5.67 11.35
C SER A 337 -17.74 4.65 11.06
N HIS A 338 -16.96 4.27 12.07
CA HIS A 338 -15.91 3.27 11.90
C HIS A 338 -16.52 1.86 11.76
N ALA A 339 -15.96 1.04 10.88
CA ALA A 339 -16.44 -0.32 10.62
C ALA A 339 -16.37 -1.25 11.86
N GLN A 340 -15.49 -0.95 12.82
CA GLN A 340 -15.43 -1.65 14.11
C GLN A 340 -16.65 -1.39 15.02
N ASP A 341 -17.36 -0.27 14.83
CA ASP A 341 -18.62 -0.01 15.54
C ASP A 341 -19.81 -0.79 14.93
N GLY A 342 -19.55 -1.59 13.90
CA GLY A 342 -20.49 -2.41 13.15
C GLY A 342 -20.42 -2.10 11.65
N PRO A 343 -20.25 -3.11 10.80
CA PRO A 343 -20.11 -2.93 9.35
C PRO A 343 -21.42 -2.52 8.65
N PHE A 344 -22.56 -2.64 9.34
CA PHE A 344 -23.88 -2.21 8.83
C PHE A 344 -24.69 -1.54 9.93
N ARG A 345 -24.71 -0.22 9.93
CA ARG A 345 -25.24 0.65 10.99
C ARG A 345 -26.73 0.97 10.76
N ARG A 346 -27.62 0.01 11.06
CA ARG A 346 -29.09 0.17 10.96
C ARG A 346 -29.61 1.34 11.80
N ASP A 347 -29.03 1.53 13.00
CA ASP A 347 -29.36 2.64 13.89
C ASP A 347 -29.12 4.03 13.25
N LEU A 348 -28.02 4.18 12.50
CA LEU A 348 -27.72 5.43 11.80
C LEU A 348 -28.58 5.57 10.53
N MET A 349 -28.89 4.46 9.84
CA MET A 349 -29.80 4.48 8.70
C MET A 349 -31.20 4.96 9.11
N GLU A 350 -31.76 4.42 10.18
CA GLU A 350 -33.08 4.80 10.71
C GLU A 350 -33.10 6.27 11.14
N ARG A 351 -32.04 6.72 11.81
CA ARG A 351 -31.92 8.09 12.35
C ARG A 351 -31.74 9.15 11.26
N PHE A 352 -30.89 8.90 10.26
CA PHE A 352 -30.49 9.91 9.29
C PHE A 352 -31.08 9.73 7.90
N LYS A 353 -31.67 8.58 7.61
CA LYS A 353 -32.33 8.23 6.34
C LYS A 353 -31.46 8.62 5.13
N PRO A 354 -30.25 8.04 5.01
CA PRO A 354 -29.33 8.36 3.93
C PRO A 354 -29.91 7.89 2.58
N ASP A 355 -29.51 8.54 1.51
CA ASP A 355 -29.81 8.12 0.13
C ASP A 355 -28.85 7.03 -0.33
N ILE A 356 -27.62 7.05 0.21
CA ILE A 356 -26.55 6.10 -0.14
C ILE A 356 -25.88 5.61 1.14
N VAL A 357 -25.60 4.30 1.18
CA VAL A 357 -24.80 3.66 2.23
C VAL A 357 -23.58 3.04 1.58
N ILE A 358 -22.39 3.47 1.98
CA ILE A 358 -21.14 2.87 1.55
C ILE A 358 -20.48 2.18 2.75
N LEU A 359 -20.13 0.91 2.57
CA LEU A 359 -19.21 0.20 3.45
C LEU A 359 -17.84 0.16 2.76
N GLU A 360 -16.89 0.88 3.29
CA GLU A 360 -15.50 0.85 2.84
C GLU A 360 -14.66 0.00 3.79
N VAL A 361 -13.91 -0.95 3.22
CA VAL A 361 -13.04 -1.87 3.97
C VAL A 361 -11.80 -2.22 3.17
N VAL A 362 -10.69 -2.41 3.86
CA VAL A 362 -9.48 -2.94 3.26
C VAL A 362 -9.65 -4.43 2.90
N GLU A 363 -8.98 -4.85 1.84
CA GLU A 363 -9.13 -6.15 1.21
C GLU A 363 -9.00 -7.35 2.17
N ASN A 364 -8.06 -7.31 3.13
CA ASN A 364 -7.89 -8.41 4.10
C ASN A 364 -9.01 -8.48 5.15
N SER A 365 -9.78 -7.42 5.33
CA SER A 365 -10.94 -7.41 6.23
C SER A 365 -12.23 -7.85 5.54
N LEU A 366 -12.23 -7.97 4.21
CA LEU A 366 -13.44 -8.18 3.40
C LEU A 366 -14.26 -9.39 3.83
N ILE A 367 -13.62 -10.54 4.07
CA ILE A 367 -14.30 -11.77 4.46
C ILE A 367 -14.95 -11.61 5.84
N HIS A 368 -14.28 -10.97 6.77
CA HIS A 368 -14.73 -10.82 8.16
C HIS A 368 -15.93 -9.90 8.31
N VAL A 369 -16.07 -8.89 7.46
CA VAL A 369 -17.20 -7.94 7.52
C VAL A 369 -18.41 -8.40 6.69
N GLY A 370 -18.29 -9.49 5.94
CA GLY A 370 -19.31 -9.93 4.99
C GLY A 370 -20.52 -10.61 5.62
N VAL A 371 -20.36 -11.20 6.81
CA VAL A 371 -21.43 -11.96 7.45
C VAL A 371 -22.45 -11.01 8.08
N GLU A 372 -23.73 -11.19 7.74
CA GLU A 372 -24.86 -10.44 8.30
C GLU A 372 -25.93 -11.41 8.78
N THR A 373 -26.62 -11.04 9.85
CA THR A 373 -27.77 -11.80 10.34
C THR A 373 -28.99 -11.57 9.46
N GLY A 374 -29.62 -12.64 9.01
CA GLY A 374 -30.78 -12.61 8.15
C GLY A 374 -30.64 -13.56 6.96
N ARG A 375 -31.75 -13.75 6.26
CA ARG A 375 -31.78 -14.56 5.04
C ARG A 375 -32.35 -13.72 3.89
N PRO A 376 -31.68 -13.64 2.75
CA PRO A 376 -32.24 -12.98 1.58
C PRO A 376 -33.41 -13.78 1.02
N ALA A 377 -34.17 -13.19 0.10
CA ALA A 377 -35.25 -13.88 -0.61
C ALA A 377 -34.75 -15.16 -1.28
N ASP A 378 -35.60 -16.21 -1.33
CA ASP A 378 -35.21 -17.53 -1.85
C ASP A 378 -34.67 -17.46 -3.29
N GLU A 379 -35.25 -16.62 -4.14
CA GLU A 379 -34.74 -16.39 -5.49
C GLU A 379 -33.27 -15.88 -5.51
N THR A 380 -32.92 -15.04 -4.57
CA THR A 380 -31.55 -14.53 -4.44
C THR A 380 -30.61 -15.63 -3.94
N VAL A 381 -31.04 -16.46 -3.01
CA VAL A 381 -30.29 -17.64 -2.56
C VAL A 381 -30.02 -18.59 -3.74
N VAL A 382 -31.03 -18.85 -4.58
CA VAL A 382 -30.88 -19.69 -5.78
C VAL A 382 -29.88 -19.06 -6.77
N ARG A 383 -29.97 -17.73 -7.06
CA ARG A 383 -29.04 -17.06 -7.95
C ARG A 383 -27.59 -17.12 -7.44
N ILE A 384 -27.38 -16.91 -6.15
CA ILE A 384 -26.07 -17.02 -5.51
C ILE A 384 -25.50 -18.44 -5.70
N ALA A 385 -26.29 -19.48 -5.38
CA ALA A 385 -25.85 -20.86 -5.54
C ALA A 385 -25.50 -21.20 -6.99
N GLN A 386 -26.30 -20.73 -7.94
CA GLN A 386 -26.03 -20.90 -9.38
C GLN A 386 -24.77 -20.18 -9.82
N ALA A 387 -24.53 -18.95 -9.34
CA ALA A 387 -23.34 -18.19 -9.65
C ALA A 387 -22.07 -18.92 -9.15
N ILE A 388 -22.09 -19.41 -7.90
CA ILE A 388 -20.98 -20.19 -7.33
C ILE A 388 -20.76 -21.50 -8.11
N ALA A 389 -21.83 -22.20 -8.50
CA ALA A 389 -21.72 -23.47 -9.24
C ALA A 389 -21.15 -23.28 -10.67
N ARG A 390 -21.36 -22.12 -11.27
CA ARG A 390 -20.88 -21.79 -12.64
C ARG A 390 -19.57 -21.05 -12.63
N ASP A 391 -19.09 -20.63 -11.45
CA ASP A 391 -17.87 -19.87 -11.37
C ASP A 391 -16.67 -20.71 -11.80
N THR A 392 -15.98 -20.20 -12.81
CA THR A 392 -14.71 -20.78 -13.27
C THR A 392 -13.63 -19.76 -12.89
N PRO A 393 -12.84 -20.03 -11.85
CA PRO A 393 -11.75 -19.15 -11.49
C PRO A 393 -10.82 -18.94 -12.66
N PRO A 394 -10.24 -17.74 -12.81
CA PRO A 394 -9.20 -17.53 -13.81
C PRO A 394 -8.02 -18.48 -13.52
N PRO A 395 -7.27 -18.91 -14.54
CA PRO A 395 -6.12 -19.77 -14.33
C PRO A 395 -5.16 -19.14 -13.34
N ALA A 396 -4.64 -19.95 -12.41
CA ALA A 396 -3.70 -19.49 -11.40
C ALA A 396 -2.47 -18.84 -12.06
N VAL A 397 -1.99 -17.72 -11.45
CA VAL A 397 -0.68 -17.17 -11.83
C VAL A 397 0.37 -18.21 -11.52
N ARG A 398 1.07 -18.68 -12.54
CA ARG A 398 2.19 -19.61 -12.35
C ARG A 398 3.39 -18.79 -11.88
N VAL A 399 3.69 -18.84 -10.61
CA VAL A 399 4.96 -18.33 -10.11
C VAL A 399 6.05 -19.28 -10.59
N LYS A 400 6.76 -18.89 -11.61
CA LYS A 400 8.02 -19.54 -11.95
C LYS A 400 9.12 -18.87 -11.17
N THR A 401 9.59 -19.57 -10.21
CA THR A 401 10.61 -19.11 -9.31
C THR A 401 11.95 -19.00 -10.01
N ALA A 402 12.56 -17.92 -9.71
CA ALA A 402 13.95 -17.73 -9.41
C ALA A 402 14.94 -18.65 -10.12
N GLY A 403 15.70 -18.08 -10.97
CA GLY A 403 17.01 -18.57 -11.39
C GLY A 403 17.96 -18.74 -10.20
N THR A 404 19.16 -19.16 -10.49
CA THR A 404 20.25 -19.42 -9.54
C THR A 404 21.14 -18.17 -9.36
N ALA A 405 22.40 -18.36 -9.01
CA ALA A 405 23.42 -17.32 -9.05
C ALA A 405 24.32 -17.43 -10.30
N GLY A 406 24.02 -18.33 -11.20
CA GLY A 406 24.70 -18.55 -12.47
C GLY A 406 23.75 -18.43 -13.64
N ALA A 407 24.27 -18.40 -14.88
CA ALA A 407 23.50 -18.21 -16.09
C ALA A 407 22.34 -19.23 -16.23
N ASP A 408 21.13 -18.72 -16.32
CA ASP A 408 19.89 -19.48 -16.39
C ASP A 408 19.14 -19.20 -17.72
N ARG A 409 18.29 -20.15 -18.09
CA ARG A 409 17.29 -19.96 -19.15
C ARG A 409 15.90 -20.19 -18.57
N LEU A 410 15.14 -19.10 -18.40
CA LEU A 410 13.82 -19.11 -17.76
C LEU A 410 12.76 -18.81 -18.81
N GLN A 411 11.69 -19.60 -18.82
CA GLN A 411 10.57 -19.39 -19.72
C GLN A 411 9.25 -19.41 -18.97
N GLY A 412 8.45 -18.37 -19.18
CA GLY A 412 7.08 -18.23 -18.71
C GLY A 412 6.06 -19.01 -19.53
N GLY A 413 4.80 -18.81 -19.25
CA GLY A 413 3.66 -19.44 -19.91
C GLY A 413 2.75 -18.44 -20.63
N PRO A 414 1.46 -18.79 -20.84
CA PRO A 414 0.48 -17.88 -21.44
C PRO A 414 -0.24 -16.98 -20.43
N ALA A 415 0.07 -17.05 -19.14
CA ALA A 415 -0.55 -16.27 -18.05
C ALA A 415 0.50 -15.35 -17.44
N GLY A 416 0.11 -14.27 -16.77
CA GLY A 416 1.06 -13.38 -16.10
C GLY A 416 1.86 -14.08 -15.01
N GLU A 417 3.17 -13.96 -15.04
CA GLU A 417 4.13 -14.57 -14.14
C GLU A 417 4.97 -13.53 -13.38
N VAL A 418 5.56 -13.95 -12.25
CA VAL A 418 6.66 -13.23 -11.59
C VAL A 418 7.93 -14.06 -11.75
N ILE A 419 8.88 -13.54 -12.51
CA ILE A 419 10.15 -14.19 -12.81
C ILE A 419 11.29 -13.35 -12.26
N THR A 420 12.22 -13.99 -11.52
CA THR A 420 13.43 -13.34 -11.02
C THR A 420 14.63 -14.22 -11.35
N ALA A 421 15.52 -13.76 -12.21
CA ALA A 421 16.64 -14.59 -12.68
C ALA A 421 17.81 -14.58 -11.69
N ARG A 422 17.99 -13.53 -10.89
CA ARG A 422 18.92 -13.34 -9.78
C ARG A 422 20.33 -12.93 -10.17
N GLY A 423 21.13 -13.81 -10.73
CA GLY A 423 22.51 -13.47 -11.08
C GLY A 423 23.16 -14.48 -11.99
N GLY A 424 24.12 -14.02 -12.77
CA GLY A 424 24.62 -14.67 -13.96
C GLY A 424 24.01 -14.02 -15.19
N ASP A 425 24.55 -14.31 -16.36
CA ASP A 425 24.03 -13.79 -17.63
C ASP A 425 22.83 -14.64 -18.07
N ASP A 426 21.63 -14.15 -17.78
CA ASP A 426 20.39 -14.90 -17.88
C ASP A 426 19.64 -14.64 -19.19
N VAL A 427 18.84 -15.60 -19.61
CA VAL A 427 17.86 -15.44 -20.70
C VAL A 427 16.48 -15.72 -20.15
N VAL A 428 15.63 -14.70 -20.14
CA VAL A 428 14.27 -14.76 -19.60
C VAL A 428 13.26 -14.46 -20.68
N ASP A 429 12.25 -15.32 -20.84
CA ASP A 429 11.10 -15.12 -21.72
C ASP A 429 9.82 -15.26 -20.89
N GLY A 430 9.06 -14.15 -20.73
CA GLY A 430 7.81 -14.10 -19.97
C GLY A 430 6.69 -14.88 -20.66
N GLY A 431 6.66 -14.84 -21.99
CA GLY A 431 5.67 -15.60 -22.78
C GLY A 431 4.43 -14.79 -23.09
N GLY A 432 3.38 -14.91 -22.29
CA GLY A 432 2.17 -14.10 -22.47
C GLY A 432 1.44 -13.86 -21.16
N GLY A 433 0.60 -12.83 -21.15
CA GLY A 433 0.01 -12.32 -19.91
C GLY A 433 0.78 -11.09 -19.44
N GLY A 434 0.37 -10.42 -18.38
CA GLY A 434 1.14 -9.30 -17.83
C GLY A 434 2.18 -9.83 -16.85
N ASP A 435 3.45 -9.84 -17.24
CA ASP A 435 4.54 -10.44 -16.48
C ASP A 435 5.30 -9.40 -15.64
N THR A 436 5.90 -9.85 -14.57
CA THR A 436 6.85 -9.06 -13.78
C THR A 436 8.19 -9.77 -13.81
N ILE A 437 9.16 -9.21 -14.53
CA ILE A 437 10.45 -9.85 -14.79
C ILE A 437 11.59 -9.00 -14.24
N ARG A 438 12.51 -9.66 -13.52
CA ARG A 438 13.77 -9.09 -13.05
C ARG A 438 14.92 -9.98 -13.51
N GLY A 439 15.87 -9.42 -14.22
CA GLY A 439 17.13 -10.07 -14.59
C GLY A 439 18.00 -10.30 -13.35
N GLY A 440 18.54 -9.27 -12.80
CA GLY A 440 19.25 -9.35 -11.53
C GLY A 440 20.66 -8.81 -11.59
N ARG A 441 21.68 -9.65 -11.54
CA ARG A 441 23.08 -9.28 -11.74
C ARG A 441 23.64 -10.06 -12.91
N GLY A 442 24.39 -9.39 -13.77
CA GLY A 442 24.93 -9.95 -14.99
C GLY A 442 24.26 -9.36 -16.22
N ALA A 443 24.79 -9.67 -17.38
CA ALA A 443 24.28 -9.16 -18.66
C ALA A 443 23.09 -10.03 -19.12
N ASP A 444 21.87 -9.59 -18.84
CA ASP A 444 20.66 -10.35 -19.03
C ASP A 444 19.98 -10.04 -20.38
N ARG A 445 19.27 -11.02 -20.89
CA ARG A 445 18.34 -10.86 -22.01
C ARG A 445 16.93 -11.12 -21.52
N VAL A 446 16.14 -10.06 -21.44
CA VAL A 446 14.78 -10.11 -20.92
C VAL A 446 13.79 -9.86 -22.05
N LEU A 447 12.88 -10.81 -22.27
CA LEU A 447 11.74 -10.69 -23.16
C LEU A 447 10.46 -10.76 -22.34
N GLY A 448 9.63 -9.69 -22.36
CA GLY A 448 8.31 -9.65 -21.70
C GLY A 448 7.34 -10.61 -22.40
N GLY A 449 7.15 -10.42 -23.66
CA GLY A 449 6.29 -11.26 -24.50
C GLY A 449 5.00 -10.57 -24.89
N ARG A 450 3.83 -11.24 -24.79
CA ARG A 450 2.54 -10.61 -25.05
C ARG A 450 1.90 -10.17 -23.75
N GLY A 451 1.53 -8.92 -23.65
CA GLY A 451 0.80 -8.43 -22.47
C GLY A 451 1.32 -7.08 -22.02
N ALA A 452 0.89 -6.63 -20.86
CA ALA A 452 1.43 -5.41 -20.27
C ALA A 452 2.40 -5.81 -19.17
N ASP A 453 3.69 -5.75 -19.48
CA ASP A 453 4.76 -6.32 -18.67
C ASP A 453 5.51 -5.26 -17.87
N TRP A 454 5.98 -5.63 -16.70
CA TRP A 454 6.94 -4.85 -15.92
C TRP A 454 8.31 -5.51 -16.00
N LEU A 455 9.29 -4.81 -16.58
CA LEU A 455 10.59 -5.37 -16.93
C LEU A 455 11.72 -4.57 -16.32
N SER A 456 12.68 -5.24 -15.69
CA SER A 456 13.91 -4.66 -15.17
C SER A 456 15.09 -5.60 -15.47
N GLY A 457 16.18 -5.08 -16.06
CA GLY A 457 17.44 -5.80 -16.09
C GLY A 457 18.09 -5.88 -14.71
N ASP A 458 17.90 -4.87 -13.90
CA ASP A 458 18.42 -4.60 -12.56
C ASP A 458 19.88 -4.09 -12.59
N ARG A 459 20.91 -4.87 -12.65
CA ARG A 459 22.31 -4.46 -12.63
C ARG A 459 23.10 -5.07 -13.77
N ASP A 460 24.16 -4.32 -14.16
CA ASP A 460 25.02 -4.62 -15.28
C ASP A 460 24.33 -4.32 -16.63
N ASP A 461 24.88 -4.70 -17.76
CA ASP A 461 24.43 -4.22 -19.08
C ASP A 461 23.42 -5.18 -19.67
N ASP A 462 22.17 -4.77 -19.78
CA ASP A 462 21.05 -5.64 -20.13
C ASP A 462 20.44 -5.31 -21.50
N VAL A 463 19.82 -6.33 -22.10
CA VAL A 463 19.02 -6.19 -23.33
C VAL A 463 17.58 -6.57 -23.02
N ILE A 464 16.67 -5.62 -23.16
CA ILE A 464 15.27 -5.77 -22.77
C ILE A 464 14.38 -5.55 -24.00
N THR A 465 13.46 -6.46 -24.21
CA THR A 465 12.43 -6.42 -25.24
C THR A 465 11.06 -6.54 -24.55
N GLY A 466 10.17 -5.57 -24.75
CA GLY A 466 8.81 -5.59 -24.18
C GLY A 466 7.93 -6.61 -24.87
N GLY A 467 7.83 -6.52 -26.17
CA GLY A 467 6.90 -7.27 -27.00
C GLY A 467 5.60 -6.51 -27.25
N PRO A 468 4.56 -7.15 -27.79
CA PRO A 468 3.28 -6.49 -28.00
C PRO A 468 2.54 -6.21 -26.69
N GLY A 469 2.29 -4.94 -26.39
CA GLY A 469 1.55 -4.51 -25.20
C GLY A 469 1.97 -3.15 -24.70
N ALA A 470 1.43 -2.78 -23.53
CA ALA A 470 1.81 -1.52 -22.88
C ALA A 470 2.79 -1.84 -21.76
N ASP A 471 4.08 -1.76 -22.04
CA ASP A 471 5.14 -2.25 -21.18
C ASP A 471 5.77 -1.15 -20.32
N LEU A 472 6.22 -1.53 -19.14
CA LEU A 472 6.92 -0.64 -18.22
C LEU A 472 8.35 -1.13 -18.02
N PHE A 473 9.29 -0.37 -18.57
CA PHE A 473 10.73 -0.61 -18.45
C PHE A 473 11.27 0.12 -17.23
N HIS A 474 11.68 -0.61 -16.21
CA HIS A 474 12.26 -0.04 -15.00
C HIS A 474 13.78 -0.04 -15.05
N SER A 475 14.40 1.08 -14.65
CA SER A 475 15.84 1.18 -14.48
C SER A 475 16.19 2.07 -13.27
N SER A 476 17.39 1.91 -12.74
CA SER A 476 17.90 2.61 -11.58
C SER A 476 19.18 3.38 -11.90
N ALA A 477 19.60 4.26 -10.99
CA ALA A 477 20.79 5.11 -11.19
C ALA A 477 22.10 4.31 -11.33
N ASP A 478 22.14 3.05 -10.95
CA ASP A 478 23.28 2.13 -10.99
C ASP A 478 22.97 0.82 -11.76
N ALA A 479 22.00 0.88 -12.66
CA ALA A 479 21.55 -0.29 -13.42
C ALA A 479 22.58 -0.79 -14.46
N GLY A 480 23.49 0.04 -14.95
CA GLY A 480 24.39 -0.31 -16.05
C GLY A 480 24.02 0.39 -17.37
N LEU A 481 24.30 -0.24 -18.49
CA LEU A 481 24.03 0.28 -19.82
C LEU A 481 22.95 -0.57 -20.51
N ASP A 482 21.68 -0.29 -20.21
CA ASP A 482 20.56 -1.07 -20.70
C ASP A 482 20.12 -0.65 -22.11
N GLU A 483 19.71 -1.63 -22.90
CA GLU A 483 19.14 -1.44 -24.23
C GLU A 483 17.68 -1.92 -24.26
N ILE A 484 16.73 -1.01 -24.54
CA ILE A 484 15.35 -1.35 -24.84
C ILE A 484 15.18 -1.39 -26.34
N THR A 485 14.82 -2.56 -26.88
CA THR A 485 14.95 -2.86 -28.31
C THR A 485 13.72 -2.50 -29.14
N ASP A 486 12.53 -2.38 -28.52
CA ASP A 486 11.25 -2.25 -29.21
C ASP A 486 10.29 -1.23 -28.60
N PHE A 487 10.79 -0.28 -27.84
CA PHE A 487 9.97 0.74 -27.17
C PHE A 487 8.98 1.42 -28.12
N SER A 488 7.69 1.31 -27.82
CA SER A 488 6.59 1.87 -28.60
C SER A 488 5.66 2.72 -27.72
N ALA A 489 5.84 4.04 -27.75
CA ALA A 489 4.93 4.96 -27.06
C ALA A 489 3.47 4.85 -27.56
N ALA A 490 3.27 4.39 -28.79
CA ALA A 490 1.95 4.19 -29.39
C ALA A 490 1.22 2.97 -28.79
N GLU A 491 1.94 1.93 -28.37
CA GLU A 491 1.38 0.79 -27.65
C GLU A 491 1.18 1.09 -26.15
N GLY A 492 1.77 2.16 -25.68
CA GLY A 492 1.60 2.59 -24.31
C GLY A 492 2.83 2.40 -23.43
N ASP A 493 3.97 2.08 -24.00
CA ASP A 493 5.21 1.86 -23.28
C ASP A 493 5.66 3.08 -22.48
N ARG A 494 6.32 2.79 -21.37
CA ARG A 494 6.86 3.82 -20.45
C ARG A 494 8.20 3.37 -19.88
N VAL A 495 9.01 4.38 -19.53
CA VAL A 495 10.24 4.18 -18.74
C VAL A 495 10.00 4.68 -17.33
N GLN A 496 10.29 3.84 -16.35
CA GLN A 496 10.23 4.17 -14.92
C GLN A 496 11.65 4.19 -14.33
N LEU A 497 12.03 5.32 -13.78
CA LEU A 497 13.25 5.44 -12.98
C LEU A 497 12.92 5.53 -11.50
N ASP A 498 13.87 5.15 -10.66
CA ASP A 498 13.75 5.36 -9.22
C ASP A 498 13.51 6.82 -8.86
N ALA A 499 12.70 7.07 -7.83
CA ALA A 499 12.37 8.42 -7.41
C ALA A 499 13.61 9.23 -7.03
N GLY A 500 13.70 10.46 -7.55
CA GLY A 500 14.84 11.34 -7.31
C GLY A 500 16.08 11.02 -8.16
N THR A 501 15.97 10.12 -9.14
CA THR A 501 17.05 9.84 -10.08
C THR A 501 17.26 11.05 -10.98
N ARG A 502 18.42 11.70 -10.86
CA ARG A 502 18.85 12.77 -11.77
C ARG A 502 19.20 12.16 -13.11
N ARG A 503 18.65 12.72 -14.18
CA ARG A 503 18.85 12.24 -15.54
C ARG A 503 19.07 13.35 -16.55
N THR A 504 19.70 13.00 -17.66
CA THR A 504 19.77 13.81 -18.87
C THR A 504 19.24 12.98 -20.02
N ILE A 505 18.32 13.54 -20.80
CA ILE A 505 17.70 12.87 -21.95
C ILE A 505 18.18 13.54 -23.23
N ARG A 506 18.66 12.75 -24.19
CA ARG A 506 19.16 13.27 -25.47
C ARG A 506 18.93 12.29 -26.63
N GLN A 507 18.82 12.83 -27.82
CA GLN A 507 18.91 12.04 -29.05
C GLN A 507 20.35 11.70 -29.36
N VAL A 508 20.67 10.44 -29.64
CA VAL A 508 21.99 9.98 -30.05
C VAL A 508 21.85 9.09 -31.29
N GLY A 509 22.11 9.64 -32.46
CA GLY A 509 21.81 8.93 -33.71
C GLY A 509 20.31 8.68 -33.89
N HIS A 510 19.94 7.41 -33.98
CA HIS A 510 18.54 6.99 -34.08
C HIS A 510 17.91 6.60 -32.73
N ASP A 511 18.62 6.76 -31.62
CA ASP A 511 18.20 6.28 -30.30
C ASP A 511 17.94 7.45 -29.35
N VAL A 512 16.98 7.30 -28.45
CA VAL A 512 16.82 8.17 -27.28
C VAL A 512 17.63 7.58 -26.14
N VAL A 513 18.49 8.39 -25.56
CA VAL A 513 19.37 7.98 -24.46
C VAL A 513 19.01 8.74 -23.19
N VAL A 514 18.72 8.01 -22.13
CA VAL A 514 18.53 8.52 -20.77
C VAL A 514 19.79 8.21 -19.97
N GLU A 515 20.55 9.24 -19.63
CA GLU A 515 21.78 9.11 -18.83
C GLU A 515 21.51 9.42 -17.36
N MET A 516 22.04 8.59 -16.51
CA MET A 516 21.98 8.67 -15.05
C MET A 516 23.39 8.66 -14.45
N ALA A 517 23.52 8.73 -13.12
CA ALA A 517 24.83 8.87 -12.47
C ALA A 517 25.81 7.71 -12.77
N ARG A 518 25.31 6.46 -12.85
CA ARG A 518 26.08 5.23 -13.13
C ARG A 518 25.33 4.27 -14.05
N GLY A 519 24.25 4.73 -14.66
CA GLY A 519 23.42 3.93 -15.54
C GLY A 519 23.03 4.72 -16.78
N ARG A 520 22.64 3.99 -17.81
CA ARG A 520 22.11 4.53 -19.06
C ARG A 520 21.07 3.58 -19.64
N VAL A 521 19.96 4.15 -20.09
CA VAL A 521 18.97 3.43 -20.88
C VAL A 521 18.96 3.97 -22.31
N ALA A 522 19.07 3.09 -23.30
CA ALA A 522 18.97 3.43 -24.70
C ALA A 522 17.69 2.83 -25.30
N LEU A 523 16.79 3.70 -25.76
CA LEU A 523 15.59 3.30 -26.53
C LEU A 523 15.99 3.23 -28.01
N ARG A 524 16.12 2.04 -28.54
CA ARG A 524 16.60 1.80 -29.90
C ARG A 524 15.59 2.24 -30.96
N GLY A 525 16.07 2.97 -31.95
CA GLY A 525 15.24 3.40 -33.10
C GLY A 525 14.15 4.42 -32.75
N VAL A 526 14.22 5.07 -31.60
CA VAL A 526 13.21 6.02 -31.11
C VAL A 526 13.65 7.46 -31.35
N THR A 527 12.73 8.29 -31.85
CA THR A 527 12.97 9.74 -32.03
C THR A 527 12.40 10.50 -30.82
N LEU A 528 13.22 11.33 -30.18
CA LEU A 528 12.85 12.05 -28.96
C LEU A 528 11.65 12.99 -29.15
N THR A 529 11.55 13.62 -30.32
CA THR A 529 10.44 14.53 -30.65
C THR A 529 9.09 13.82 -30.83
N ASP A 530 9.10 12.52 -31.04
CA ASP A 530 7.88 11.70 -31.26
C ASP A 530 7.34 11.15 -29.95
N LEU A 531 8.07 11.32 -28.84
CA LEU A 531 7.67 10.82 -27.54
C LEU A 531 6.66 11.77 -26.87
N PRO A 532 5.48 11.26 -26.45
CA PRO A 532 4.46 12.06 -25.79
C PRO A 532 4.90 12.45 -24.36
N PRO A 533 4.35 13.52 -23.79
CA PRO A 533 4.54 13.83 -22.38
C PRO A 533 4.20 12.61 -21.49
N GLY A 534 5.06 12.32 -20.49
CA GLY A 534 4.84 11.21 -19.56
C GLY A 534 5.31 9.84 -20.04
N TRP A 535 6.04 9.74 -21.15
CA TRP A 535 6.70 8.49 -21.58
C TRP A 535 7.78 8.02 -20.58
N ILE A 536 8.25 8.92 -19.77
CA ILE A 536 9.17 8.66 -18.64
C ILE A 536 8.61 9.38 -17.40
N ASN A 537 8.74 8.75 -16.23
CA ASN A 537 8.23 9.34 -14.98
C ASN A 537 8.86 10.73 -14.71
N PRO A 538 8.12 11.67 -14.10
CA PRO A 538 8.65 13.00 -13.74
C PRO A 538 9.81 12.89 -12.72
N GLU A 539 10.67 13.92 -12.70
CA GLU A 539 11.77 14.05 -11.74
C GLU A 539 11.28 14.17 -10.30
#